data_34324cc69e36952439ad1e0d26da3604
#
_entry.id   34324cc69e36952439ad1e0d26da3604
#
_cell.length_a   1.000
_cell.length_b   1.000
_cell.length_c   1.000
_cell.angle_alpha   90.00
_cell.angle_beta   90.00
_cell.angle_gamma   90.00
#
_symmetry.space_group_name_H-M   'P 1'
#
loop_
_entity.id
_entity.type
_entity.pdbx_description
1 polymer ?
#
loop_
_entity_poly.entity_id
_entity_poly.type
_entity_poly.pdbx_seq_one_letter_code
_entity_poly.pdbx_strand_id
1 'polypeptide(L)'
;MSKTEKNALDLLKGAYNLITPDDNKKYYEGFAPFYDSVFVKDLGYTYPTVVANLLVEKFTIDGPICDIGCGTGLVANEIKKKAPNAVIDGVDISQDMIQISREKKLYRNLLELNLEDHLDSLLQDYSAVVSAGTFTHGHLGSETLKRLISHFNSGTKFVIGINFDHYHSKGFEKQFKALNETNIIDCFELNEVKVYNKDNKNLNIKNGKACVCLFSKT
;
A
#
# COMPACT_ATOMS: atom_id res chain seq x y z
N MET A 1 28.84 -5.23 -6.42
CA MET A 1 27.49 -5.78 -6.22
C MET A 1 27.59 -7.29 -6.05
N SER A 2 27.04 -7.83 -5.00
CA SER A 2 26.89 -9.27 -4.84
C SER A 2 25.90 -9.82 -5.87
N LYS A 3 25.95 -11.13 -6.16
CA LYS A 3 24.99 -11.80 -7.07
C LYS A 3 23.55 -11.63 -6.57
N THR A 4 23.36 -11.57 -5.26
CA THR A 4 22.06 -11.36 -4.59
C THR A 4 21.52 -9.94 -4.81
N GLU A 5 22.38 -8.90 -4.70
CA GLU A 5 21.98 -7.51 -4.96
C GLU A 5 21.59 -7.28 -6.43
N LYS A 6 22.27 -7.94 -7.37
CA LYS A 6 21.90 -7.88 -8.79
C LYS A 6 20.52 -8.50 -9.04
N ASN A 7 20.23 -9.64 -8.40
CA ASN A 7 18.91 -10.27 -8.50
C ASN A 7 17.80 -9.39 -7.89
N ALA A 8 18.04 -8.75 -6.73
CA ALA A 8 17.05 -7.86 -6.12
C ALA A 8 16.70 -6.66 -6.99
N LEU A 9 17.71 -6.09 -7.68
CA LEU A 9 17.52 -4.99 -8.62
C LEU A 9 16.74 -5.39 -9.88
N ASP A 10 17.02 -6.54 -10.43
CA ASP A 10 16.33 -7.03 -11.62
C ASP A 10 14.87 -7.33 -11.30
N LEU A 11 14.58 -7.86 -10.11
CA LEU A 11 13.22 -8.06 -9.59
C LEU A 11 12.51 -6.72 -9.36
N LEU A 12 13.19 -5.73 -8.77
CA LEU A 12 12.58 -4.40 -8.61
C LEU A 12 12.24 -3.75 -9.95
N LYS A 13 13.13 -3.83 -10.93
CA LYS A 13 12.87 -3.33 -12.29
C LYS A 13 11.69 -4.06 -12.94
N GLY A 14 11.57 -5.37 -12.74
CA GLY A 14 10.43 -6.15 -13.19
C GLY A 14 9.12 -5.60 -12.63
N ALA A 15 9.04 -5.35 -11.33
CA ALA A 15 7.86 -4.79 -10.67
C ALA A 15 7.46 -3.40 -11.20
N TYR A 16 8.42 -2.55 -11.57
CA TYR A 16 8.12 -1.22 -12.14
C TYR A 16 7.73 -1.24 -13.63
N ASN A 17 7.92 -2.34 -14.34
CA ASN A 17 7.56 -2.47 -15.75
C ASN A 17 6.19 -3.12 -15.98
N LEU A 18 5.44 -3.43 -14.92
CA LEU A 18 4.11 -4.01 -15.00
C LEU A 18 3.11 -2.97 -15.53
N ILE A 19 2.18 -3.40 -16.38
CA ILE A 19 1.25 -2.51 -17.08
C ILE A 19 -0.20 -2.80 -16.67
N THR A 20 -0.54 -4.07 -16.43
CA THR A 20 -1.91 -4.51 -16.14
C THR A 20 -2.01 -5.22 -14.78
N PRO A 21 -3.21 -5.29 -14.17
CA PRO A 21 -3.45 -6.09 -12.96
C PRO A 21 -3.08 -7.57 -13.15
N ASP A 22 -3.31 -8.15 -14.33
CA ASP A 22 -2.96 -9.52 -14.64
C ASP A 22 -1.44 -9.74 -14.71
N ASP A 23 -0.68 -8.76 -15.23
CA ASP A 23 0.78 -8.81 -15.20
C ASP A 23 1.28 -8.80 -13.75
N ASN A 24 0.66 -8.00 -12.91
CA ASN A 24 0.97 -7.95 -11.48
C ASN A 24 0.70 -9.29 -10.81
N LYS A 25 -0.48 -9.85 -11.01
CA LYS A 25 -0.86 -11.16 -10.44
C LYS A 25 0.19 -12.22 -10.81
N LYS A 26 0.49 -12.39 -12.09
CA LYS A 26 1.49 -13.36 -12.58
C LYS A 26 2.90 -13.11 -12.05
N TYR A 27 3.31 -11.83 -11.97
CA TYR A 27 4.62 -11.46 -11.47
C TYR A 27 4.78 -11.86 -10.00
N TYR A 28 3.80 -11.53 -9.16
CA TYR A 28 3.86 -11.82 -7.74
C TYR A 28 3.60 -13.28 -7.40
N GLU A 29 2.88 -14.05 -8.22
CA GLU A 29 2.72 -15.52 -8.07
C GLU A 29 4.06 -16.24 -7.93
N GLY A 30 5.03 -15.93 -8.81
CA GLY A 30 6.36 -16.55 -8.76
C GLY A 30 7.32 -15.92 -7.74
N PHE A 31 7.03 -14.72 -7.24
CA PHE A 31 7.95 -13.93 -6.45
C PHE A 31 7.60 -13.86 -4.96
N ALA A 32 6.36 -14.12 -4.60
CA ALA A 32 5.87 -13.99 -3.22
C ALA A 32 6.77 -14.66 -2.15
N PRO A 33 7.33 -15.86 -2.32
CA PRO A 33 8.20 -16.50 -1.31
C PRO A 33 9.48 -15.73 -1.01
N PHE A 34 9.96 -14.91 -1.94
CA PHE A 34 11.21 -14.15 -1.83
C PHE A 34 11.00 -12.68 -1.52
N TYR A 35 9.74 -12.21 -1.57
CA TYR A 35 9.40 -10.80 -1.45
C TYR A 35 10.00 -10.14 -0.21
N ASP A 36 9.75 -10.68 0.98
CA ASP A 36 10.22 -10.11 2.22
C ASP A 36 11.75 -10.10 2.32
N SER A 37 12.41 -11.17 1.86
CA SER A 37 13.89 -11.26 1.91
C SER A 37 14.54 -10.25 0.97
N VAL A 38 14.02 -10.10 -0.23
CA VAL A 38 14.56 -9.20 -1.25
C VAL A 38 14.26 -7.75 -0.92
N PHE A 39 13.00 -7.40 -0.70
CA PHE A 39 12.62 -5.99 -0.48
C PHE A 39 13.04 -5.49 0.90
N VAL A 40 12.76 -6.24 1.97
CA VAL A 40 13.04 -5.77 3.33
C VAL A 40 14.51 -5.86 3.66
N LYS A 41 15.15 -7.04 3.44
CA LYS A 41 16.54 -7.24 3.84
C LYS A 41 17.55 -6.64 2.86
N ASP A 42 17.37 -6.89 1.57
CA ASP A 42 18.37 -6.53 0.55
C ASP A 42 18.26 -5.07 0.13
N LEU A 43 17.05 -4.54 -0.04
CA LEU A 43 16.81 -3.17 -0.48
C LEU A 43 16.56 -2.18 0.68
N GLY A 44 16.26 -2.67 1.88
CA GLY A 44 15.93 -1.83 3.03
C GLY A 44 14.61 -1.08 2.84
N TYR A 45 13.57 -1.79 2.43
CA TYR A 45 12.23 -1.26 2.19
C TYR A 45 11.57 -0.81 3.49
N THR A 46 11.37 0.50 3.64
CA THR A 46 10.84 1.14 4.85
C THR A 46 9.41 1.63 4.70
N TYR A 47 8.84 1.52 3.52
CA TYR A 47 7.53 2.09 3.22
C TYR A 47 6.39 1.58 4.12
N PRO A 48 6.26 0.26 4.38
CA PRO A 48 5.27 -0.26 5.31
C PRO A 48 5.41 0.33 6.72
N THR A 49 6.67 0.52 7.19
CA THR A 49 6.95 1.14 8.50
C THR A 49 6.51 2.60 8.53
N VAL A 50 6.75 3.36 7.46
CA VAL A 50 6.32 4.76 7.36
C VAL A 50 4.79 4.88 7.41
N VAL A 51 4.08 4.07 6.62
CA VAL A 51 2.59 4.07 6.61
C VAL A 51 2.04 3.70 7.99
N ALA A 52 2.56 2.66 8.62
CA ALA A 52 2.14 2.25 9.96
C ALA A 52 2.43 3.30 11.03
N ASN A 53 3.58 3.99 10.96
CA ASN A 53 3.92 5.09 11.88
C ASN A 53 2.93 6.24 11.74
N LEU A 54 2.71 6.71 10.52
CA LEU A 54 1.78 7.80 10.25
C LEU A 54 0.36 7.48 10.72
N LEU A 55 -0.10 6.23 10.53
CA LEU A 55 -1.41 5.82 11.04
C LEU A 55 -1.52 6.01 12.55
N VAL A 56 -0.60 5.44 13.33
CA VAL A 56 -0.72 5.44 14.80
C VAL A 56 -0.33 6.78 15.44
N GLU A 57 0.46 7.62 14.75
CA GLU A 57 0.87 8.93 15.23
C GLU A 57 -0.18 10.02 14.95
N LYS A 58 -0.92 9.90 13.85
CA LYS A 58 -1.83 10.94 13.38
C LYS A 58 -3.30 10.66 13.72
N PHE A 59 -3.68 9.40 13.93
CA PHE A 59 -5.08 9.03 14.12
C PHE A 59 -5.29 8.16 15.37
N THR A 60 -6.39 8.41 16.06
CA THR A 60 -6.96 7.44 17.00
C THR A 60 -7.78 6.44 16.20
N ILE A 61 -7.51 5.14 16.42
CA ILE A 61 -8.16 4.04 15.70
C ILE A 61 -9.05 3.27 16.67
N ASP A 62 -10.36 3.43 16.52
CA ASP A 62 -11.36 2.89 17.44
C ASP A 62 -12.06 1.62 16.91
N GLY A 63 -11.63 1.12 15.73
CA GLY A 63 -12.25 -0.03 15.08
C GLY A 63 -11.28 -0.75 14.15
N PRO A 64 -11.80 -1.62 13.28
CA PRO A 64 -10.95 -2.40 12.37
C PRO A 64 -10.28 -1.53 11.31
N ILE A 65 -9.12 -2.00 10.86
CA ILE A 65 -8.29 -1.40 9.81
C ILE A 65 -8.38 -2.28 8.57
N CYS A 66 -8.54 -1.67 7.38
CA CYS A 66 -8.44 -2.35 6.09
C CYS A 66 -7.06 -2.07 5.46
N ASP A 67 -6.29 -3.11 5.20
CA ASP A 67 -4.99 -3.05 4.50
C ASP A 67 -5.18 -3.39 3.03
N ILE A 68 -5.17 -2.37 2.16
CA ILE A 68 -5.41 -2.47 0.71
C ILE A 68 -4.10 -2.81 -0.01
N GLY A 69 -4.13 -3.94 -0.76
CA GLY A 69 -2.93 -4.50 -1.36
C GLY A 69 -1.97 -4.99 -0.28
N CYS A 70 -2.48 -5.80 0.63
CA CYS A 70 -1.77 -6.20 1.85
C CYS A 70 -0.50 -7.02 1.59
N GLY A 71 -0.38 -7.62 0.39
CA GLY A 71 0.77 -8.41 -0.02
C GLY A 71 1.08 -9.51 0.99
N THR A 72 2.32 -9.59 1.40
CA THR A 72 2.79 -10.53 2.43
C THR A 72 2.50 -10.07 3.87
N GLY A 73 1.81 -8.94 4.08
CA GLY A 73 1.42 -8.44 5.39
C GLY A 73 2.46 -7.56 6.10
N LEU A 74 3.30 -6.84 5.35
CA LEU A 74 4.33 -5.99 5.94
C LEU A 74 3.74 -4.79 6.71
N VAL A 75 2.67 -4.14 6.19
CA VAL A 75 2.02 -3.01 6.88
C VAL A 75 1.38 -3.49 8.18
N ALA A 76 0.63 -4.57 8.15
CA ALA A 76 0.01 -5.14 9.36
C ALA A 76 1.05 -5.55 10.40
N ASN A 77 2.19 -6.11 9.98
CA ASN A 77 3.29 -6.44 10.89
C ASN A 77 3.81 -5.20 11.64
N GLU A 78 3.99 -4.08 10.94
CA GLU A 78 4.45 -2.84 11.55
C GLU A 78 3.38 -2.20 12.46
N ILE A 79 2.09 -2.25 12.06
CA ILE A 79 0.99 -1.80 12.91
C ILE A 79 0.93 -2.62 14.19
N LYS A 80 1.00 -3.95 14.11
CA LYS A 80 0.95 -4.85 15.28
C LYS A 80 2.11 -4.65 16.27
N LYS A 81 3.27 -4.20 15.84
CA LYS A 81 4.38 -3.84 16.74
C LYS A 81 4.04 -2.64 17.62
N LYS A 82 3.19 -1.72 17.15
CA LYS A 82 2.81 -0.48 17.85
C LYS A 82 1.47 -0.59 18.55
N ALA A 83 0.54 -1.28 17.93
CA ALA A 83 -0.82 -1.55 18.41
C ALA A 83 -1.12 -3.05 18.32
N PRO A 84 -0.62 -3.87 19.29
CA PRO A 84 -0.74 -5.34 19.23
C PRO A 84 -2.18 -5.85 19.12
N ASN A 85 -3.13 -5.11 19.67
CA ASN A 85 -4.56 -5.46 19.67
C ASN A 85 -5.35 -4.92 18.48
N ALA A 86 -4.70 -4.18 17.54
CA ALA A 86 -5.37 -3.68 16.35
C ALA A 86 -6.02 -4.83 15.57
N VAL A 87 -7.28 -4.67 15.19
CA VAL A 87 -7.99 -5.62 14.33
C VAL A 87 -7.75 -5.20 12.89
N ILE A 88 -7.18 -6.07 12.07
CA ILE A 88 -6.79 -5.75 10.71
C ILE A 88 -7.38 -6.81 9.76
N ASP A 89 -8.00 -6.38 8.69
CA ASP A 89 -8.35 -7.21 7.54
C ASP A 89 -7.46 -6.83 6.35
N GLY A 90 -7.04 -7.82 5.57
CA GLY A 90 -6.18 -7.61 4.41
C GLY A 90 -6.89 -7.97 3.11
N VAL A 91 -6.62 -7.19 2.07
CA VAL A 91 -7.15 -7.42 0.72
C VAL A 91 -6.01 -7.40 -0.28
N ASP A 92 -5.91 -8.41 -1.12
CA ASP A 92 -4.94 -8.47 -2.21
C ASP A 92 -5.52 -9.21 -3.42
N ILE A 93 -5.01 -8.93 -4.61
CA ILE A 93 -5.39 -9.63 -5.84
C ILE A 93 -4.63 -10.96 -6.00
N SER A 94 -3.49 -11.12 -5.32
CA SER A 94 -2.60 -12.28 -5.43
C SER A 94 -2.86 -13.29 -4.33
N GLN A 95 -3.33 -14.47 -4.71
CA GLN A 95 -3.54 -15.61 -3.81
C GLN A 95 -2.24 -16.04 -3.11
N ASP A 96 -1.12 -16.01 -3.81
CA ASP A 96 0.18 -16.41 -3.25
C ASP A 96 0.65 -15.45 -2.17
N MET A 97 0.45 -14.13 -2.38
CA MET A 97 0.72 -13.12 -1.36
C MET A 97 -0.15 -13.32 -0.12
N ILE A 98 -1.45 -13.56 -0.33
CA ILE A 98 -2.41 -13.85 0.74
C ILE A 98 -2.02 -15.10 1.52
N GLN A 99 -1.53 -16.15 0.85
CA GLN A 99 -1.11 -17.38 1.52
C GLN A 99 0.06 -17.12 2.48
N ILE A 100 1.08 -16.36 2.07
CA ILE A 100 2.21 -15.98 2.92
C ILE A 100 1.73 -15.09 4.08
N SER A 101 0.84 -14.16 3.79
CA SER A 101 0.26 -13.28 4.81
C SER A 101 -0.52 -14.06 5.88
N ARG A 102 -1.25 -15.11 5.47
CA ARG A 102 -2.02 -15.99 6.36
C ARG A 102 -1.12 -16.74 7.36
N GLU A 103 0.06 -17.16 6.92
CA GLU A 103 1.04 -17.84 7.78
C GLU A 103 1.53 -16.95 8.93
N LYS A 104 1.55 -15.62 8.73
CA LYS A 104 1.97 -14.65 9.74
C LYS A 104 0.92 -14.40 10.84
N LYS A 105 -0.34 -14.80 10.62
CA LYS A 105 -1.44 -14.69 11.60
C LYS A 105 -1.66 -13.26 12.13
N LEU A 106 -1.50 -12.27 11.28
CA LEU A 106 -1.62 -10.85 11.62
C LEU A 106 -3.04 -10.28 11.39
N TYR A 107 -3.78 -10.91 10.50
CA TYR A 107 -5.10 -10.46 10.05
C TYR A 107 -6.22 -11.27 10.67
N ARG A 108 -7.37 -10.59 10.90
CA ARG A 108 -8.64 -11.22 11.23
C ARG A 108 -9.19 -11.96 10.01
N ASN A 109 -9.26 -11.26 8.86
CA ASN A 109 -9.69 -11.81 7.58
C ASN A 109 -8.69 -11.45 6.48
N LEU A 110 -8.58 -12.32 5.48
CA LEU A 110 -7.79 -12.12 4.27
C LEU A 110 -8.65 -12.45 3.06
N LEU A 111 -8.81 -11.47 2.17
CA LEU A 111 -9.66 -11.54 0.99
C LEU A 111 -8.82 -11.46 -0.29
N GLU A 112 -8.94 -12.48 -1.15
CA GLU A 112 -8.50 -12.36 -2.53
C GLU A 112 -9.56 -11.57 -3.30
N LEU A 113 -9.23 -10.34 -3.74
CA LEU A 113 -10.20 -9.47 -4.36
C LEU A 113 -9.54 -8.51 -5.36
N ASN A 114 -10.06 -8.46 -6.58
CA ASN A 114 -9.77 -7.38 -7.51
C ASN A 114 -10.67 -6.17 -7.19
N LEU A 115 -10.08 -5.13 -6.65
CA LEU A 115 -10.79 -3.91 -6.23
C LEU A 115 -11.31 -3.07 -7.41
N GLU A 116 -10.81 -3.31 -8.62
CA GLU A 116 -11.34 -2.64 -9.81
C GLU A 116 -12.71 -3.19 -10.21
N ASP A 117 -12.94 -4.49 -10.00
CA ASP A 117 -14.16 -5.18 -10.44
C ASP A 117 -15.15 -5.45 -9.30
N HIS A 118 -14.66 -5.71 -8.08
CA HIS A 118 -15.43 -6.28 -6.98
C HIS A 118 -15.36 -5.49 -5.67
N LEU A 119 -15.23 -4.17 -5.75
CA LEU A 119 -15.14 -3.30 -4.58
C LEU A 119 -16.33 -3.47 -3.62
N ASP A 120 -17.53 -3.70 -4.15
CA ASP A 120 -18.76 -3.86 -3.36
C ASP A 120 -18.76 -5.11 -2.46
N SER A 121 -17.84 -6.04 -2.69
CA SER A 121 -17.63 -7.22 -1.82
C SER A 121 -16.85 -6.90 -0.54
N LEU A 122 -16.25 -5.71 -0.46
CA LEU A 122 -15.51 -5.27 0.71
C LEU A 122 -16.47 -4.64 1.72
N LEU A 123 -16.26 -4.93 3.01
CA LEU A 123 -17.01 -4.27 4.08
C LEU A 123 -16.73 -2.76 4.08
N GLN A 124 -17.71 -1.97 4.53
CA GLN A 124 -17.60 -0.51 4.57
C GLN A 124 -17.20 0.01 5.96
N ASP A 125 -17.39 -0.81 6.99
CA ASP A 125 -17.25 -0.40 8.39
C ASP A 125 -15.82 -0.61 8.92
N TYR A 126 -14.92 0.23 8.42
CA TYR A 126 -13.54 0.32 8.89
C TYR A 126 -13.27 1.70 9.47
N SER A 127 -12.56 1.74 10.61
CA SER A 127 -12.12 3.01 11.20
C SER A 127 -10.93 3.60 10.45
N ALA A 128 -10.14 2.76 9.81
CA ALA A 128 -9.03 3.22 8.98
C ALA A 128 -8.78 2.32 7.75
N VAL A 129 -8.21 2.91 6.71
CA VAL A 129 -7.74 2.26 5.49
C VAL A 129 -6.27 2.62 5.30
N VAL A 130 -5.43 1.61 5.10
CA VAL A 130 -4.00 1.78 4.85
C VAL A 130 -3.60 1.11 3.54
N SER A 131 -2.54 1.62 2.91
CA SER A 131 -1.94 0.99 1.74
C SER A 131 -0.49 1.41 1.57
N ALA A 132 0.41 0.47 1.26
CA ALA A 132 1.80 0.74 0.92
C ALA A 132 2.22 -0.08 -0.32
N GLY A 133 2.48 0.60 -1.43
CA GLY A 133 3.00 -0.03 -2.66
C GLY A 133 1.94 -0.51 -3.65
N THR A 134 0.65 -0.26 -3.41
CA THR A 134 -0.45 -0.68 -4.29
C THR A 134 -0.82 0.39 -5.32
N PHE A 135 -0.67 1.67 -4.99
CA PHE A 135 -0.92 2.77 -5.92
C PHE A 135 0.38 3.12 -6.66
N THR A 136 0.71 2.33 -7.67
CA THR A 136 1.94 2.44 -8.46
C THR A 136 1.71 1.99 -9.91
N HIS A 137 2.76 1.97 -10.73
CA HIS A 137 2.69 1.61 -12.14
C HIS A 137 2.09 0.20 -12.35
N GLY A 138 1.09 0.11 -13.23
CA GLY A 138 0.40 -1.14 -13.53
C GLY A 138 -0.52 -1.69 -12.43
N HIS A 139 -0.73 -0.92 -11.34
CA HIS A 139 -1.65 -1.24 -10.25
C HIS A 139 -2.80 -0.23 -10.18
N LEU A 140 -3.33 0.02 -8.96
CA LEU A 140 -4.49 0.88 -8.77
C LEU A 140 -4.22 2.34 -9.12
N GLY A 141 -5.16 2.94 -9.82
CA GLY A 141 -5.13 4.34 -10.25
C GLY A 141 -5.93 5.29 -9.35
N SER A 142 -5.96 6.57 -9.76
CA SER A 142 -6.69 7.61 -9.03
C SER A 142 -8.20 7.36 -9.01
N GLU A 143 -8.79 6.85 -10.09
CA GLU A 143 -10.23 6.56 -10.13
C GLU A 143 -10.62 5.43 -9.17
N THR A 144 -9.79 4.39 -9.05
CA THR A 144 -10.02 3.33 -8.06
C THR A 144 -9.93 3.88 -6.64
N LEU A 145 -8.97 4.78 -6.35
CA LEU A 145 -8.88 5.45 -5.05
C LEU A 145 -10.15 6.27 -4.75
N LYS A 146 -10.68 7.01 -5.73
CA LYS A 146 -11.94 7.75 -5.56
C LYS A 146 -13.11 6.83 -5.23
N ARG A 147 -13.22 5.70 -5.92
CA ARG A 147 -14.25 4.69 -5.63
C ARG A 147 -14.09 4.11 -4.23
N LEU A 148 -12.85 3.81 -3.80
CA LEU A 148 -12.54 3.37 -2.44
C LEU A 148 -12.98 4.40 -1.39
N ILE A 149 -12.64 5.67 -1.57
CA ILE A 149 -13.07 6.75 -0.66
C ILE A 149 -14.59 6.81 -0.58
N SER A 150 -15.28 6.72 -1.72
CA SER A 150 -16.75 6.74 -1.75
C SER A 150 -17.38 5.52 -1.08
N HIS A 151 -16.73 4.37 -1.15
CA HIS A 151 -17.22 3.09 -0.63
C HIS A 151 -17.26 3.05 0.90
N PHE A 152 -16.21 3.52 1.58
CA PHE A 152 -16.14 3.45 3.05
C PHE A 152 -17.05 4.48 3.73
N ASN A 153 -17.36 4.25 5.00
CA ASN A 153 -18.23 5.12 5.79
C ASN A 153 -17.58 6.48 6.10
N SER A 154 -18.40 7.48 6.38
CA SER A 154 -17.97 8.77 6.92
C SER A 154 -17.19 8.57 8.23
N GLY A 155 -16.15 9.36 8.42
CA GLY A 155 -15.22 9.24 9.56
C GLY A 155 -14.06 8.27 9.36
N THR A 156 -14.06 7.44 8.29
CA THR A 156 -12.93 6.55 7.99
C THR A 156 -11.65 7.35 7.73
N LYS A 157 -10.55 6.95 8.38
CA LYS A 157 -9.22 7.55 8.24
C LYS A 157 -8.43 6.85 7.14
N PHE A 158 -7.65 7.59 6.37
CA PHE A 158 -6.87 7.03 5.26
C PHE A 158 -5.40 7.38 5.40
N VAL A 159 -4.53 6.39 5.23
CA VAL A 159 -3.08 6.55 5.09
C VAL A 159 -2.65 5.79 3.84
N ILE A 160 -2.64 6.50 2.73
CA ILE A 160 -2.47 5.91 1.39
C ILE A 160 -1.13 6.28 0.82
N GLY A 161 -0.29 5.28 0.63
CA GLY A 161 0.98 5.40 -0.04
C GLY A 161 0.85 5.29 -1.55
N ILE A 162 1.33 6.31 -2.27
CA ILE A 162 1.29 6.42 -3.74
C ILE A 162 2.71 6.61 -4.25
N ASN A 163 3.11 5.88 -5.28
CA ASN A 163 4.42 6.11 -5.93
C ASN A 163 4.53 7.58 -6.38
N PHE A 164 5.69 8.21 -6.19
CA PHE A 164 5.88 9.64 -6.45
C PHE A 164 5.55 10.05 -7.89
N ASP A 165 6.10 9.33 -8.87
CA ASP A 165 5.85 9.64 -10.28
C ASP A 165 4.38 9.35 -10.66
N HIS A 166 3.79 8.31 -10.06
CA HIS A 166 2.38 7.95 -10.26
C HIS A 166 1.45 9.04 -9.72
N TYR A 167 1.74 9.59 -8.53
CA TYR A 167 0.99 10.69 -7.94
C TYR A 167 0.91 11.90 -8.87
N HIS A 168 2.05 12.34 -9.41
CA HIS A 168 2.11 13.53 -10.26
C HIS A 168 1.63 13.30 -11.69
N SER A 169 1.77 12.08 -12.24
CA SER A 169 1.45 11.79 -13.65
C SER A 169 0.06 11.20 -13.90
N LYS A 170 -0.59 10.62 -12.87
CA LYS A 170 -1.85 9.86 -13.04
C LYS A 170 -3.07 10.53 -12.39
N GLY A 171 -3.02 11.85 -12.21
CA GLY A 171 -4.17 12.66 -11.83
C GLY A 171 -4.54 12.66 -10.35
N PHE A 172 -3.75 12.04 -9.47
CA PHE A 172 -4.03 11.99 -8.03
C PHE A 172 -4.08 13.40 -7.41
N GLU A 173 -3.12 14.28 -7.75
CA GLU A 173 -3.08 15.65 -7.24
C GLU A 173 -4.38 16.41 -7.55
N LYS A 174 -4.81 16.38 -8.83
CA LYS A 174 -6.05 17.01 -9.26
C LYS A 174 -7.27 16.42 -8.53
N GLN A 175 -7.26 15.11 -8.32
CA GLN A 175 -8.37 14.41 -7.67
C GLN A 175 -8.45 14.75 -6.18
N PHE A 176 -7.35 14.73 -5.44
CA PHE A 176 -7.35 15.11 -4.02
C PHE A 176 -7.78 16.56 -3.83
N LYS A 177 -7.34 17.47 -4.73
CA LYS A 177 -7.79 18.84 -4.73
C LYS A 177 -9.31 18.92 -4.88
N ALA A 178 -9.89 18.25 -5.87
CA ALA A 178 -11.34 18.23 -6.08
C ALA A 178 -12.11 17.62 -4.91
N LEU A 179 -11.64 16.52 -4.32
CA LEU A 179 -12.27 15.87 -3.16
C LEU A 179 -12.28 16.79 -1.94
N ASN A 180 -11.19 17.54 -1.72
CA ASN A 180 -11.09 18.50 -0.62
C ASN A 180 -11.98 19.74 -0.86
N GLU A 181 -11.99 20.30 -2.06
CA GLU A 181 -12.84 21.45 -2.44
C GLU A 181 -14.34 21.12 -2.36
N THR A 182 -14.72 19.86 -2.59
CA THR A 182 -16.11 19.38 -2.48
C THR A 182 -16.47 18.83 -1.10
N ASN A 183 -15.59 18.97 -0.11
CA ASN A 183 -15.76 18.48 1.25
C ASN A 183 -16.12 16.97 1.31
N ILE A 184 -15.60 16.15 0.40
CA ILE A 184 -15.71 14.68 0.47
C ILE A 184 -14.64 14.11 1.41
N ILE A 185 -13.50 14.80 1.50
CA ILE A 185 -12.44 14.52 2.45
C ILE A 185 -12.08 15.77 3.24
N ASP A 186 -11.55 15.59 4.44
CA ASP A 186 -10.99 16.65 5.26
C ASP A 186 -9.58 16.32 5.77
N CYS A 187 -8.91 17.32 6.39
CA CYS A 187 -7.61 17.15 7.02
C CYS A 187 -6.54 16.56 6.09
N PHE A 188 -6.60 16.89 4.79
CA PHE A 188 -5.64 16.36 3.81
C PHE A 188 -4.21 16.83 4.11
N GLU A 189 -3.31 15.86 4.29
CA GLU A 189 -1.87 16.07 4.48
C GLU A 189 -1.10 15.19 3.49
N LEU A 190 -0.12 15.77 2.78
CA LEU A 190 0.77 15.08 1.86
C LEU A 190 2.19 15.01 2.43
N ASN A 191 2.73 13.81 2.57
CA ASN A 191 4.09 13.58 3.03
C ASN A 191 4.92 12.90 1.93
N GLU A 192 5.95 13.58 1.44
CA GLU A 192 6.94 12.94 0.58
C GLU A 192 7.92 12.14 1.43
N VAL A 193 8.09 10.86 1.11
CA VAL A 193 8.91 9.94 1.89
C VAL A 193 9.88 9.15 1.01
N LYS A 194 10.99 8.72 1.60
CA LYS A 194 11.86 7.72 0.98
C LYS A 194 11.31 6.32 1.24
N VAL A 195 11.30 5.49 0.20
CA VAL A 195 10.78 4.12 0.25
C VAL A 195 11.84 3.13 0.71
N TYR A 196 13.11 3.45 0.51
CA TYR A 196 14.26 2.62 0.87
C TYR A 196 15.26 3.42 1.70
N ASN A 197 15.85 2.77 2.72
CA ASN A 197 16.83 3.41 3.62
C ASN A 197 18.29 3.09 3.28
N LYS A 198 18.54 2.12 2.39
CA LYS A 198 19.90 1.83 1.93
C LYS A 198 20.28 2.84 0.86
N ASP A 199 21.28 3.68 1.18
CA ASP A 199 21.99 4.51 0.21
C ASP A 199 22.85 3.61 -0.69
N ASN A 200 22.20 2.81 -1.50
CA ASN A 200 22.89 2.02 -2.50
C ASN A 200 23.22 2.97 -3.68
N LYS A 201 24.40 3.57 -3.65
CA LYS A 201 24.91 4.43 -4.74
C LYS A 201 24.89 3.74 -6.11
N ASN A 202 24.80 2.41 -6.13
CA ASN A 202 24.66 1.58 -7.33
C ASN A 202 23.19 1.32 -7.70
N LEU A 203 22.24 1.60 -6.80
CA LEU A 203 20.81 1.59 -7.06
C LEU A 203 20.43 2.97 -7.59
N ASN A 204 20.59 3.18 -8.90
CA ASN A 204 19.99 4.31 -9.59
C ASN A 204 18.46 4.12 -9.62
N ILE A 205 17.87 3.96 -8.41
CA ILE A 205 16.42 3.90 -8.21
C ILE A 205 15.95 5.34 -8.34
N LYS A 206 15.70 5.78 -9.59
CA LYS A 206 15.08 7.08 -9.86
C LYS A 206 13.77 7.25 -9.07
N ASN A 207 13.15 6.15 -8.62
CA ASN A 207 11.81 6.07 -8.04
C ASN A 207 11.80 5.62 -6.58
N GLY A 208 12.83 5.90 -5.81
CA GLY A 208 12.89 5.58 -4.37
C GLY A 208 12.07 6.53 -3.47
N LYS A 209 11.11 7.28 -4.04
CA LYS A 209 10.22 8.19 -3.33
C LYS A 209 8.76 7.78 -3.48
N ALA A 210 7.97 8.15 -2.48
CA ALA A 210 6.52 8.05 -2.51
C ALA A 210 5.86 9.26 -1.85
N CYS A 211 4.59 9.46 -2.17
CA CYS A 211 3.68 10.37 -1.49
C CYS A 211 2.81 9.56 -0.54
N VAL A 212 2.79 9.89 0.74
CA VAL A 212 1.82 9.33 1.69
C VAL A 212 0.76 10.38 1.96
N CYS A 213 -0.47 10.09 1.53
CA CYS A 213 -1.63 10.94 1.69
C CYS A 213 -2.41 10.52 2.94
N LEU A 214 -2.63 11.47 3.85
CA LEU A 214 -3.44 11.31 5.04
C LEU A 214 -4.69 12.17 4.91
N PHE A 215 -5.85 11.62 5.24
CA PHE A 215 -7.12 12.35 5.24
C PHE A 215 -8.21 11.55 5.97
N SER A 216 -9.34 12.19 6.21
CA SER A 216 -10.55 11.54 6.69
C SER A 216 -11.67 11.71 5.65
N LYS A 217 -12.54 10.72 5.53
CA LYS A 217 -13.80 10.89 4.80
C LYS A 217 -14.79 11.66 5.65
N THR A 218 -15.39 12.70 5.10
CA THR A 218 -16.48 13.47 5.73
C THR A 218 -17.81 12.74 5.67
#